data_49837ad163450b9d80c6d96a41579e5d
#
_entry.id   49837ad163450b9d80c6d96a41579e5d
#
_cell.length_a   1.000
_cell.length_b   1.000
_cell.length_c   1.000
_cell.angle_alpha   90.00
_cell.angle_beta   90.00
_cell.angle_gamma   90.00
#
_symmetry.space_group_name_H-M   'P 1'
#
loop_
_entity.id
_entity.type
_entity.pdbx_description
1 polymer ?
#
loop_
_entity_poly.entity_id
_entity_poly.type
_entity_poly.pdbx_seq_one_letter_code
_entity_poly.pdbx_strand_id
1 'polypeptide(L)'
;SSPWLLGPRCELLPVDHAGLVDPDELVEHSGNLDVVSVMAVNNETGVCQPISRVAEAAHQTGALMHTDAVQALGHIPVDLDEWGVDLASFSAHKIGGPVGIGALWVRRGVELHPVSPGGGQQYGIRSGTQPVALACGFAAALRACLDEFDAMTARYQSWRERIIAWCRQQPEVAIDDAPLTSPSIIHISIAGTRGTDVVMLADRDGVDLSAGSACHAGVSRPSPTMLAMGRDEDAASSGLRISIGYTTTDADIDRLLAVLPAAILKASGAR
;
A
#
# COMPACT_ATOMS: atom_id res chain seq x y z
N SER A 1 10.68 -0.27 0.06
CA SER A 1 11.69 0.59 -0.60
C SER A 1 13.04 -0.10 -0.51
N SER A 2 13.77 -0.17 -1.63
CA SER A 2 15.10 -0.79 -1.65
C SER A 2 16.08 0.11 -0.89
N PRO A 3 16.76 -0.39 0.15
CA PRO A 3 17.76 0.39 0.94
C PRO A 3 18.90 0.98 0.11
N TRP A 4 19.13 0.41 -1.07
CA TRP A 4 20.20 0.79 -2.01
C TRP A 4 20.11 2.21 -2.57
N LEU A 5 18.91 2.83 -2.51
CA LEU A 5 18.71 4.21 -3.01
C LEU A 5 18.91 5.27 -1.92
N LEU A 6 18.97 4.87 -0.65
CA LEU A 6 18.90 5.80 0.48
C LEU A 6 20.29 6.10 1.09
N GLY A 7 21.34 5.43 0.66
CA GLY A 7 22.70 5.66 1.16
C GLY A 7 22.95 5.16 2.60
N PRO A 8 24.13 5.40 3.17
CA PRO A 8 24.58 4.80 4.44
C PRO A 8 23.91 5.37 5.71
N ARG A 9 22.94 6.29 5.58
CA ARG A 9 22.25 6.95 6.71
C ARG A 9 20.77 6.59 6.79
N CYS A 10 20.32 5.52 6.14
CA CYS A 10 18.93 5.08 6.23
C CYS A 10 18.83 3.85 7.12
N GLU A 11 18.00 3.94 8.14
CA GLU A 11 17.65 2.84 9.01
C GLU A 11 16.21 2.40 8.69
N LEU A 12 15.97 1.10 8.72
CA LEU A 12 14.65 0.52 8.52
C LEU A 12 14.00 0.30 9.89
N LEU A 13 12.80 0.85 10.07
CA LEU A 13 11.98 0.54 11.23
C LEU A 13 11.46 -0.90 11.11
N PRO A 14 11.61 -1.72 12.14
CA PRO A 14 11.04 -3.04 12.16
C PRO A 14 9.51 -2.96 12.21
N VAL A 15 8.87 -4.06 11.88
CA VAL A 15 7.42 -4.25 12.01
C VAL A 15 7.15 -5.52 12.80
N ASP A 16 6.01 -5.56 13.48
CA ASP A 16 5.53 -6.76 14.14
C ASP A 16 4.98 -7.80 13.15
N HIS A 17 4.49 -8.93 13.68
CA HIS A 17 3.89 -10.00 12.87
C HIS A 17 2.60 -9.59 12.13
N ALA A 18 1.96 -8.51 12.53
CA ALA A 18 0.81 -7.91 11.85
C ALA A 18 1.23 -6.85 10.82
N GLY A 19 2.53 -6.53 10.71
CA GLY A 19 3.07 -5.53 9.80
C GLY A 19 2.98 -4.10 10.30
N LEU A 20 2.76 -3.92 11.62
CA LEU A 20 2.68 -2.59 12.25
C LEU A 20 4.05 -2.15 12.75
N VAL A 21 4.36 -0.87 12.52
CA VAL A 21 5.49 -0.19 13.14
C VAL A 21 5.15 0.13 14.59
N ASP A 22 6.10 -0.09 15.51
CA ASP A 22 5.99 0.38 16.89
C ASP A 22 6.53 1.80 17.01
N PRO A 23 5.68 2.81 17.32
CA PRO A 23 6.14 4.18 17.50
C PRO A 23 7.10 4.37 18.66
N ASP A 24 7.04 3.52 19.66
CA ASP A 24 7.88 3.65 20.87
C ASP A 24 9.36 3.32 20.54
N GLU A 25 9.62 2.45 19.55
CA GLU A 25 10.98 2.20 19.05
C GLU A 25 11.64 3.44 18.45
N LEU A 26 10.86 4.37 17.87
CA LEU A 26 11.38 5.64 17.36
C LEU A 26 11.92 6.55 18.47
N VAL A 27 11.26 6.55 19.63
CA VAL A 27 11.64 7.39 20.78
C VAL A 27 12.93 6.86 21.41
N GLU A 28 13.17 5.55 21.35
CA GLU A 28 14.40 4.93 21.86
C GLU A 28 15.61 5.19 20.93
N HIS A 29 15.37 5.59 19.68
CA HIS A 29 16.43 5.96 18.76
C HIS A 29 17.13 7.24 19.22
N SER A 30 18.30 7.10 19.79
CA SER A 30 19.13 8.21 20.31
C SER A 30 19.86 9.01 19.22
N GLY A 31 19.61 8.72 17.94
CA GLY A 31 20.24 9.37 16.78
C GLY A 31 19.50 10.62 16.34
N ASN A 32 20.20 11.57 15.72
CA ASN A 32 19.58 12.69 15.01
C ASN A 32 18.90 12.15 13.75
N LEU A 33 17.57 11.98 13.79
CA LEU A 33 16.77 11.66 12.63
C LEU A 33 16.34 12.98 11.97
N ASP A 34 16.61 13.13 10.68
CA ASP A 34 16.13 14.29 9.91
C ASP A 34 14.66 14.09 9.47
N VAL A 35 14.35 12.89 9.03
CA VAL A 35 13.01 12.53 8.51
C VAL A 35 12.66 11.08 8.89
N VAL A 36 11.47 10.89 9.39
CA VAL A 36 10.82 9.58 9.52
C VAL A 36 9.82 9.42 8.38
N SER A 37 9.87 8.32 7.65
CA SER A 37 8.99 8.06 6.52
C SER A 37 8.31 6.70 6.66
N VAL A 38 6.99 6.72 6.86
CA VAL A 38 6.17 5.51 7.00
C VAL A 38 4.97 5.60 6.06
N MET A 39 4.72 4.56 5.27
CA MET A 39 3.53 4.51 4.42
C MET A 39 2.26 4.41 5.26
N ALA A 40 1.20 5.13 4.91
CA ALA A 40 -0.05 5.09 5.65
C ALA A 40 -0.77 3.75 5.51
N VAL A 41 -0.71 3.15 4.31
CA VAL A 41 -1.29 1.83 4.01
C VAL A 41 -0.27 1.01 3.24
N ASN A 42 0.02 -0.20 3.69
CA ASN A 42 0.91 -1.10 2.98
C ASN A 42 0.25 -1.59 1.68
N ASN A 43 0.95 -1.46 0.57
CA ASN A 43 0.43 -1.77 -0.76
C ASN A 43 0.30 -3.28 -1.06
N GLU A 44 0.83 -4.13 -0.21
CA GLU A 44 0.77 -5.59 -0.33
C GLU A 44 -0.27 -6.19 0.63
N THR A 45 -0.18 -5.87 1.90
CA THR A 45 -1.05 -6.42 2.95
C THR A 45 -2.32 -5.59 3.20
N GLY A 46 -2.32 -4.32 2.82
CA GLY A 46 -3.41 -3.40 3.16
C GLY A 46 -3.38 -2.88 4.60
N VAL A 47 -2.39 -3.27 5.40
CA VAL A 47 -2.27 -2.84 6.80
C VAL A 47 -2.13 -1.33 6.88
N CYS A 48 -2.98 -0.70 7.70
CA CYS A 48 -2.95 0.72 7.98
C CYS A 48 -2.03 1.00 9.18
N GLN A 49 -1.08 1.90 9.01
CA GLN A 49 -0.13 2.27 10.04
C GLN A 49 -0.72 3.31 11.00
N PRO A 50 -0.31 3.34 12.27
CA PRO A 50 -0.77 4.31 13.28
C PRO A 50 -0.06 5.67 13.08
N ILE A 51 -0.35 6.35 11.95
CA ILE A 51 0.42 7.51 11.47
C ILE A 51 0.48 8.64 12.50
N SER A 52 -0.61 8.95 13.19
CA SER A 52 -0.61 10.02 14.21
C SER A 52 0.39 9.72 15.34
N ARG A 53 0.42 8.48 15.83
CA ARG A 53 1.37 8.07 16.88
C ARG A 53 2.82 8.08 16.38
N VAL A 54 3.03 7.64 15.13
CA VAL A 54 4.36 7.68 14.50
C VAL A 54 4.83 9.14 14.32
N ALA A 55 3.92 10.05 13.95
CA ALA A 55 4.24 11.47 13.83
C ALA A 55 4.61 12.10 15.17
N GLU A 56 3.85 11.79 16.23
CA GLU A 56 4.17 12.23 17.60
C GLU A 56 5.56 11.76 18.03
N ALA A 57 5.88 10.49 17.81
CA ALA A 57 7.19 9.92 18.14
C ALA A 57 8.32 10.55 17.31
N ALA A 58 8.11 10.75 15.99
CA ALA A 58 9.08 11.43 15.13
C ALA A 58 9.38 12.85 15.62
N HIS A 59 8.35 13.62 15.96
CA HIS A 59 8.53 14.99 16.48
C HIS A 59 9.24 15.03 17.83
N GLN A 60 9.08 14.01 18.69
CA GLN A 60 9.84 13.92 19.94
C GLN A 60 11.34 13.77 19.70
N THR A 61 11.75 13.17 18.59
CA THR A 61 13.18 13.10 18.19
C THR A 61 13.67 14.32 17.42
N GLY A 62 12.77 15.27 17.11
CA GLY A 62 13.06 16.45 16.30
C GLY A 62 13.01 16.19 14.78
N ALA A 63 12.60 15.00 14.33
CA ALA A 63 12.48 14.65 12.92
C ALA A 63 11.20 15.18 12.30
N LEU A 64 11.24 15.44 10.98
CA LEU A 64 10.03 15.63 10.18
C LEU A 64 9.34 14.28 9.91
N MET A 65 8.01 14.29 9.92
CA MET A 65 7.22 13.11 9.56
C MET A 65 6.72 13.18 8.13
N HIS A 66 7.14 12.23 7.30
CA HIS A 66 6.61 11.96 5.96
C HIS A 66 5.76 10.71 5.95
N THR A 67 4.62 10.76 5.27
CA THR A 67 3.84 9.56 4.95
C THR A 67 3.68 9.36 3.45
N ASP A 68 3.86 8.15 2.99
CA ASP A 68 3.36 7.72 1.67
C ASP A 68 1.88 7.36 1.82
N ALA A 69 1.00 8.26 1.38
CA ALA A 69 -0.45 8.10 1.42
C ALA A 69 -1.05 7.63 0.08
N VAL A 70 -0.21 7.11 -0.82
CA VAL A 70 -0.62 6.66 -2.17
C VAL A 70 -1.69 5.57 -2.12
N GLN A 71 -1.63 4.67 -1.16
CA GLN A 71 -2.64 3.61 -0.97
C GLN A 71 -3.74 4.00 0.04
N ALA A 72 -3.62 5.15 0.69
CA ALA A 72 -4.61 5.64 1.65
C ALA A 72 -5.69 6.49 0.97
N LEU A 73 -5.28 7.41 0.09
CA LEU A 73 -6.17 8.35 -0.58
C LEU A 73 -7.28 7.61 -1.35
N GLY A 74 -8.53 7.92 -1.01
CA GLY A 74 -9.71 7.30 -1.61
C GLY A 74 -10.07 5.89 -1.14
N HIS A 75 -9.32 5.34 -0.20
CA HIS A 75 -9.55 4.00 0.33
C HIS A 75 -9.79 3.97 1.84
N ILE A 76 -9.21 4.93 2.57
CA ILE A 76 -9.44 5.19 3.99
C ILE A 76 -9.58 6.70 4.20
N PRO A 77 -10.15 7.16 5.33
CA PRO A 77 -10.14 8.57 5.68
C PRO A 77 -8.71 9.11 5.80
N VAL A 78 -8.45 10.25 5.16
CA VAL A 78 -7.14 10.92 5.20
C VAL A 78 -7.34 12.33 5.72
N ASP A 79 -6.85 12.59 6.93
CA ASP A 79 -6.76 13.93 7.51
C ASP A 79 -5.30 14.20 7.93
N LEU A 80 -4.61 15.02 7.13
CA LEU A 80 -3.19 15.27 7.32
C LEU A 80 -2.89 16.13 8.57
N ASP A 81 -3.86 16.93 9.01
CA ASP A 81 -3.73 17.72 10.23
C ASP A 81 -3.93 16.86 11.48
N GLU A 82 -4.94 15.96 11.47
CA GLU A 82 -5.15 14.97 12.52
C GLU A 82 -3.97 13.97 12.60
N TRP A 83 -3.43 13.58 11.46
CA TRP A 83 -2.25 12.70 11.40
C TRP A 83 -0.97 13.38 11.90
N GLY A 84 -0.93 14.71 11.95
CA GLY A 84 0.23 15.46 12.40
C GLY A 84 1.44 15.39 11.47
N VAL A 85 1.30 14.92 10.25
CA VAL A 85 2.41 14.75 9.30
C VAL A 85 2.91 16.09 8.76
N ASP A 86 4.18 16.17 8.40
CA ASP A 86 4.81 17.35 7.78
C ASP A 86 4.81 17.26 6.26
N LEU A 87 4.84 16.03 5.74
CA LEU A 87 4.92 15.73 4.32
C LEU A 87 4.01 14.53 4.00
N ALA A 88 3.31 14.59 2.86
CA ALA A 88 2.53 13.44 2.39
C ALA A 88 2.62 13.29 0.87
N SER A 89 2.90 12.07 0.41
CA SER A 89 2.98 11.74 -1.01
C SER A 89 1.71 11.09 -1.51
N PHE A 90 1.27 11.48 -2.73
CA PHE A 90 0.07 10.97 -3.40
C PHE A 90 0.34 10.65 -4.85
N SER A 91 -0.45 9.74 -5.45
CA SER A 91 -0.38 9.39 -6.86
C SER A 91 -1.77 9.32 -7.48
N ALA A 92 -1.94 10.01 -8.63
CA ALA A 92 -3.24 10.13 -9.29
C ALA A 92 -3.80 8.78 -9.77
N HIS A 93 -2.95 7.90 -10.31
CA HIS A 93 -3.39 6.64 -10.91
C HIS A 93 -4.00 5.65 -9.90
N LYS A 94 -3.79 5.85 -8.59
CA LYS A 94 -4.37 4.99 -7.54
C LYS A 94 -5.83 5.30 -7.23
N ILE A 95 -6.31 6.46 -7.65
CA ILE A 95 -7.71 6.89 -7.52
C ILE A 95 -8.40 7.07 -8.88
N GLY A 96 -7.93 6.38 -9.92
CA GLY A 96 -8.50 6.46 -11.26
C GLY A 96 -8.10 7.71 -12.06
N GLY A 97 -7.15 8.49 -11.57
CA GLY A 97 -6.57 9.62 -12.28
C GLY A 97 -5.48 9.22 -13.28
N PRO A 98 -4.90 10.19 -14.00
CA PRO A 98 -3.91 9.92 -15.04
C PRO A 98 -2.60 9.37 -14.48
N VAL A 99 -1.97 8.48 -15.26
CA VAL A 99 -0.60 8.01 -15.00
C VAL A 99 0.40 9.13 -15.23
N GLY A 100 1.51 9.15 -14.47
CA GLY A 100 2.61 10.08 -14.67
C GLY A 100 2.54 11.38 -13.88
N ILE A 101 1.58 11.50 -12.96
CA ILE A 101 1.49 12.62 -12.03
C ILE A 101 1.24 12.15 -10.59
N GLY A 102 1.88 12.84 -9.64
CA GLY A 102 1.65 12.75 -8.21
C GLY A 102 1.69 14.12 -7.57
N ALA A 103 1.47 14.17 -6.29
CA ALA A 103 1.57 15.37 -5.47
C ALA A 103 2.35 15.08 -4.19
N LEU A 104 3.13 16.07 -3.76
CA LEU A 104 3.68 16.13 -2.42
C LEU A 104 2.98 17.28 -1.68
N TRP A 105 2.24 16.93 -0.63
CA TRP A 105 1.74 17.93 0.30
C TRP A 105 2.85 18.27 1.31
N VAL A 106 2.99 19.54 1.59
CA VAL A 106 4.00 20.08 2.51
C VAL A 106 3.31 20.97 3.51
N ARG A 107 3.49 20.69 4.80
CA ARG A 107 2.95 21.52 5.88
C ARG A 107 3.54 22.92 5.80
N ARG A 108 2.72 23.93 6.06
CA ARG A 108 3.18 25.31 6.07
C ARG A 108 4.28 25.51 7.11
N GLY A 109 5.41 26.08 6.68
CA GLY A 109 6.58 26.32 7.53
C GLY A 109 7.67 25.26 7.41
N VAL A 110 7.41 24.14 6.73
CA VAL A 110 8.45 23.16 6.38
C VAL A 110 9.23 23.67 5.17
N GLU A 111 10.54 23.78 5.31
CA GLU A 111 11.44 24.19 4.23
C GLU A 111 11.96 22.99 3.47
N LEU A 112 11.83 23.03 2.13
CA LEU A 112 12.38 22.01 1.23
C LEU A 112 13.44 22.62 0.33
N HIS A 113 14.54 21.91 0.17
CA HIS A 113 15.55 22.26 -0.81
C HIS A 113 15.31 21.53 -2.12
N PRO A 114 15.33 22.24 -3.27
CA PRO A 114 15.11 21.62 -4.57
C PRO A 114 16.23 20.59 -4.88
N VAL A 115 15.84 19.41 -5.30
CA VAL A 115 16.78 18.35 -5.71
C VAL A 115 17.42 18.69 -7.07
N SER A 116 16.69 19.43 -7.94
CA SER A 116 17.16 19.83 -9.27
C SER A 116 17.02 21.34 -9.42
N PRO A 117 18.10 22.07 -9.67
CA PRO A 117 18.04 23.50 -9.94
C PRO A 117 17.32 23.76 -11.28
N GLY A 118 16.68 24.94 -11.40
CA GLY A 118 15.95 25.31 -12.63
C GLY A 118 15.07 26.53 -12.43
N GLY A 119 13.93 26.58 -13.12
CA GLY A 119 12.95 27.66 -13.00
C GLY A 119 12.20 27.66 -11.66
N GLY A 120 11.46 28.74 -11.40
CA GLY A 120 10.74 28.95 -10.12
C GLY A 120 9.40 28.23 -9.99
N GLN A 121 9.13 27.20 -10.80
CA GLN A 121 7.89 26.43 -10.71
C GLN A 121 7.75 25.74 -9.36
N GLN A 122 6.50 25.56 -8.94
CA GLN A 122 6.17 24.95 -7.64
C GLN A 122 6.96 25.60 -6.48
N TYR A 123 6.90 26.92 -6.42
CA TYR A 123 7.60 27.73 -5.39
C TYR A 123 9.12 27.53 -5.37
N GLY A 124 9.73 27.18 -6.52
CA GLY A 124 11.16 26.90 -6.62
C GLY A 124 11.60 25.51 -6.18
N ILE A 125 10.69 24.68 -5.69
CA ILE A 125 11.00 23.34 -5.15
C ILE A 125 11.16 22.31 -6.27
N ARG A 126 10.29 22.38 -7.31
CA ARG A 126 10.27 21.43 -8.42
C ARG A 126 10.22 22.19 -9.76
N SER A 127 11.36 22.37 -10.36
CA SER A 127 11.53 23.05 -11.65
C SER A 127 10.95 22.26 -12.83
N GLY A 128 10.72 22.92 -13.95
CA GLY A 128 10.19 22.38 -15.21
C GLY A 128 8.73 22.76 -15.46
N THR A 129 8.37 22.76 -16.75
CA THR A 129 7.00 23.07 -17.20
C THR A 129 6.01 22.13 -16.54
N GLN A 130 4.93 22.70 -16.00
CA GLN A 130 3.92 21.91 -15.30
C GLN A 130 3.01 21.16 -16.29
N PRO A 131 2.72 19.87 -16.04
CA PRO A 131 1.81 19.06 -16.86
C PRO A 131 0.34 19.39 -16.49
N VAL A 132 -0.15 20.57 -16.89
CA VAL A 132 -1.44 21.12 -16.48
C VAL A 132 -2.60 20.15 -16.75
N ALA A 133 -2.61 19.50 -17.91
CA ALA A 133 -3.66 18.54 -18.25
C ALA A 133 -3.72 17.36 -17.27
N LEU A 134 -2.56 16.82 -16.86
CA LEU A 134 -2.49 15.75 -15.88
C LEU A 134 -2.92 16.25 -14.49
N ALA A 135 -2.53 17.47 -14.11
CA ALA A 135 -2.94 18.07 -12.83
C ALA A 135 -4.47 18.27 -12.77
N CYS A 136 -5.09 18.74 -13.84
CA CYS A 136 -6.54 18.83 -13.95
C CYS A 136 -7.22 17.46 -13.85
N GLY A 137 -6.66 16.45 -14.53
CA GLY A 137 -7.15 15.06 -14.43
C GLY A 137 -7.04 14.50 -13.03
N PHE A 138 -5.93 14.76 -12.31
CA PHE A 138 -5.77 14.35 -10.90
C PHE A 138 -6.83 15.04 -10.01
N ALA A 139 -7.02 16.35 -10.17
CA ALA A 139 -8.01 17.10 -9.40
C ALA A 139 -9.44 16.61 -9.66
N ALA A 140 -9.77 16.25 -10.90
CA ALA A 140 -11.08 15.69 -11.25
C ALA A 140 -11.29 14.31 -10.62
N ALA A 141 -10.28 13.42 -10.70
CA ALA A 141 -10.33 12.09 -10.08
C ALA A 141 -10.45 12.18 -8.55
N LEU A 142 -9.70 13.09 -7.91
CA LEU A 142 -9.79 13.30 -6.47
C LEU A 142 -11.20 13.77 -6.05
N ARG A 143 -11.77 14.70 -6.79
CA ARG A 143 -13.14 15.18 -6.50
C ARG A 143 -14.16 14.05 -6.62
N ALA A 144 -14.15 13.30 -7.71
CA ALA A 144 -15.05 12.17 -7.91
C ALA A 144 -14.89 11.11 -6.80
N CYS A 145 -13.65 10.84 -6.41
CA CYS A 145 -13.32 9.91 -5.35
C CYS A 145 -13.87 10.35 -3.98
N LEU A 146 -13.77 11.66 -3.66
CA LEU A 146 -14.29 12.22 -2.40
C LEU A 146 -15.82 12.27 -2.38
N ASP A 147 -16.44 12.61 -3.51
CA ASP A 147 -17.91 12.66 -3.64
C ASP A 147 -18.55 11.28 -3.45
N GLU A 148 -17.87 10.20 -3.81
CA GLU A 148 -18.35 8.81 -3.72
C GLU A 148 -17.75 8.04 -2.54
N PHE A 149 -16.91 8.66 -1.70
CA PHE A 149 -16.06 7.98 -0.72
C PHE A 149 -16.83 7.03 0.20
N ASP A 150 -17.91 7.49 0.84
CA ASP A 150 -18.67 6.68 1.80
C ASP A 150 -19.34 5.48 1.12
N ALA A 151 -19.94 5.71 -0.06
CA ALA A 151 -20.60 4.65 -0.82
C ALA A 151 -19.63 3.60 -1.33
N MET A 152 -18.46 4.04 -1.80
CA MET A 152 -17.40 3.14 -2.29
C MET A 152 -16.77 2.36 -1.15
N THR A 153 -16.48 3.01 -0.02
CA THR A 153 -15.90 2.36 1.16
C THR A 153 -16.84 1.28 1.71
N ALA A 154 -18.14 1.58 1.82
CA ALA A 154 -19.14 0.59 2.25
C ALA A 154 -19.21 -0.62 1.30
N ARG A 155 -19.11 -0.38 -0.03
CA ARG A 155 -19.10 -1.44 -1.04
C ARG A 155 -17.82 -2.29 -0.94
N TYR A 156 -16.64 -1.67 -0.82
CA TYR A 156 -15.38 -2.39 -0.63
C TYR A 156 -15.41 -3.25 0.64
N GLN A 157 -15.95 -2.73 1.73
CA GLN A 157 -16.10 -3.47 2.97
C GLN A 157 -16.98 -4.71 2.79
N SER A 158 -18.13 -4.58 2.12
CA SER A 158 -19.04 -5.70 1.84
C SER A 158 -18.36 -6.79 0.99
N TRP A 159 -17.61 -6.40 -0.04
CA TRP A 159 -16.85 -7.35 -0.88
C TRP A 159 -15.71 -8.01 -0.12
N ARG A 160 -14.97 -7.23 0.68
CA ARG A 160 -13.95 -7.77 1.58
C ARG A 160 -14.52 -8.83 2.51
N GLU A 161 -15.64 -8.56 3.15
CA GLU A 161 -16.30 -9.51 4.06
C GLU A 161 -16.68 -10.83 3.37
N ARG A 162 -17.18 -10.76 2.13
CA ARG A 162 -17.46 -11.94 1.31
C ARG A 162 -16.21 -12.76 1.02
N ILE A 163 -15.13 -12.12 0.64
CA ILE A 163 -13.84 -12.78 0.35
C ILE A 163 -13.26 -13.39 1.62
N ILE A 164 -13.23 -12.66 2.73
CA ILE A 164 -12.74 -13.14 4.03
C ILE A 164 -13.58 -14.32 4.54
N ALA A 165 -14.92 -14.26 4.39
CA ALA A 165 -15.80 -15.35 4.78
C ALA A 165 -15.51 -16.64 3.98
N TRP A 166 -15.19 -16.51 2.70
CA TRP A 166 -14.76 -17.64 1.87
C TRP A 166 -13.38 -18.15 2.32
N CYS A 167 -12.39 -17.27 2.52
CA CYS A 167 -11.04 -17.66 2.96
C CYS A 167 -11.07 -18.46 4.26
N ARG A 168 -11.90 -18.09 5.23
CA ARG A 168 -12.05 -18.79 6.52
C ARG A 168 -12.58 -20.22 6.41
N GLN A 169 -13.17 -20.59 5.27
CA GLN A 169 -13.64 -21.94 5.00
C GLN A 169 -12.58 -22.84 4.36
N GLN A 170 -11.42 -22.26 3.98
CA GLN A 170 -10.33 -22.96 3.32
C GLN A 170 -9.20 -23.20 4.33
N PRO A 171 -8.93 -24.46 4.74
CA PRO A 171 -7.94 -24.74 5.77
C PRO A 171 -6.49 -24.42 5.34
N GLU A 172 -6.23 -24.37 4.03
CA GLU A 172 -4.92 -24.03 3.46
C GLU A 172 -4.68 -22.53 3.32
N VAL A 173 -5.70 -21.68 3.53
CA VAL A 173 -5.63 -20.23 3.37
C VAL A 173 -5.50 -19.53 4.70
N ALA A 174 -4.40 -18.84 4.92
CA ALA A 174 -4.21 -17.90 6.01
C ALA A 174 -4.47 -16.47 5.54
N ILE A 175 -5.15 -15.67 6.35
CA ILE A 175 -5.41 -14.26 6.07
C ILE A 175 -4.35 -13.45 6.83
N ASP A 176 -3.58 -12.64 6.10
CA ASP A 176 -2.60 -11.75 6.70
C ASP A 176 -3.30 -10.42 6.99
N ASP A 177 -3.92 -10.35 8.18
CA ASP A 177 -4.76 -9.23 8.62
C ASP A 177 -4.17 -8.55 9.86
N ALA A 178 -4.54 -7.29 10.07
CA ALA A 178 -4.17 -6.47 11.21
C ALA A 178 -5.43 -5.84 11.84
N PRO A 179 -5.33 -5.21 13.02
CA PRO A 179 -6.47 -4.54 13.65
C PRO A 179 -7.17 -3.51 12.77
N LEU A 180 -6.40 -2.86 11.87
CA LEU A 180 -6.93 -1.94 10.88
C LEU A 180 -6.28 -2.20 9.52
N THR A 181 -7.10 -2.53 8.53
CA THR A 181 -6.69 -2.75 7.14
C THR A 181 -7.58 -1.98 6.17
N SER A 182 -6.99 -1.53 5.08
CA SER A 182 -7.74 -0.93 3.97
C SER A 182 -8.75 -1.95 3.41
N PRO A 183 -10.00 -1.55 3.17
CA PRO A 183 -10.99 -2.47 2.62
C PRO A 183 -10.71 -2.87 1.17
N SER A 184 -9.84 -2.13 0.47
CA SER A 184 -9.52 -2.34 -0.95
C SER A 184 -8.39 -3.35 -1.21
N ILE A 185 -7.67 -3.79 -0.17
CA ILE A 185 -6.54 -4.73 -0.29
C ILE A 185 -6.74 -5.87 0.69
N ILE A 186 -6.65 -7.10 0.19
CA ILE A 186 -6.70 -8.32 0.98
C ILE A 186 -5.47 -9.14 0.62
N HIS A 187 -4.68 -9.51 1.62
CA HIS A 187 -3.54 -10.41 1.45
C HIS A 187 -3.85 -11.75 2.12
N ILE A 188 -3.57 -12.81 1.40
CA ILE A 188 -3.68 -14.18 1.90
C ILE A 188 -2.42 -14.96 1.56
N SER A 189 -2.05 -15.90 2.42
CA SER A 189 -1.00 -16.87 2.19
C SER A 189 -1.62 -18.26 2.02
N ILE A 190 -1.19 -19.01 1.01
CA ILE A 190 -1.80 -20.30 0.64
C ILE A 190 -0.77 -21.40 0.83
N ALA A 191 -0.94 -22.19 1.87
CA ALA A 191 -0.01 -23.26 2.23
C ALA A 191 0.21 -24.25 1.07
N GLY A 192 1.47 -24.66 0.86
CA GLY A 192 1.82 -25.64 -0.18
C GLY A 192 1.75 -25.13 -1.62
N THR A 193 1.60 -23.81 -1.85
CA THR A 193 1.59 -23.22 -3.19
C THR A 193 2.64 -22.12 -3.36
N ARG A 194 2.82 -21.67 -4.61
CA ARG A 194 3.43 -20.37 -4.90
C ARG A 194 2.34 -19.42 -5.37
N GLY A 195 2.30 -18.22 -4.84
CA GLY A 195 1.32 -17.21 -5.25
C GLY A 195 1.34 -16.94 -6.75
N THR A 196 2.53 -16.98 -7.39
CA THR A 196 2.68 -16.84 -8.84
C THR A 196 1.95 -17.90 -9.65
N ASP A 197 1.92 -19.15 -9.17
CA ASP A 197 1.26 -20.25 -9.87
C ASP A 197 -0.26 -20.07 -9.80
N VAL A 198 -0.77 -19.64 -8.63
CA VAL A 198 -2.20 -19.32 -8.46
C VAL A 198 -2.61 -18.16 -9.36
N VAL A 199 -1.78 -17.08 -9.42
CA VAL A 199 -2.02 -15.93 -10.33
C VAL A 199 -2.14 -16.39 -11.77
N MET A 200 -1.19 -17.18 -12.29
CA MET A 200 -1.21 -17.66 -13.67
C MET A 200 -2.44 -18.51 -13.98
N LEU A 201 -2.87 -19.34 -13.02
CA LEU A 201 -4.04 -20.19 -13.19
C LEU A 201 -5.35 -19.40 -13.13
N ALA A 202 -5.42 -18.39 -12.27
CA ALA A 202 -6.56 -17.49 -12.17
C ALA A 202 -6.70 -16.58 -13.40
N ASP A 203 -5.58 -16.02 -13.91
CA ASP A 203 -5.52 -15.17 -15.11
C ASP A 203 -6.07 -15.94 -16.34
N ARG A 204 -5.66 -17.19 -16.53
CA ARG A 204 -6.18 -18.05 -17.61
C ARG A 204 -7.71 -18.18 -17.55
N ASP A 205 -8.28 -18.16 -16.35
CA ASP A 205 -9.72 -18.27 -16.13
C ASP A 205 -10.38 -16.89 -15.98
N GLY A 206 -9.69 -15.80 -16.37
CA GLY A 206 -10.20 -14.42 -16.48
C GLY A 206 -10.29 -13.67 -15.14
N VAL A 207 -9.37 -13.94 -14.20
CA VAL A 207 -9.26 -13.24 -12.92
C VAL A 207 -7.84 -12.74 -12.71
N ASP A 208 -7.67 -11.41 -12.72
CA ASP A 208 -6.38 -10.75 -12.49
C ASP A 208 -6.10 -10.61 -10.98
N LEU A 209 -4.97 -11.14 -10.54
CA LEU A 209 -4.48 -11.10 -9.17
C LEU A 209 -3.00 -10.71 -9.14
N SER A 210 -2.45 -10.53 -7.96
CA SER A 210 -1.01 -10.27 -7.79
C SER A 210 -0.40 -11.22 -6.77
N ALA A 211 0.79 -11.74 -7.06
CA ALA A 211 1.58 -12.51 -6.11
C ALA A 211 2.57 -11.55 -5.42
N GLY A 212 2.41 -11.34 -4.11
CA GLY A 212 3.31 -10.54 -3.30
C GLY A 212 3.54 -9.12 -3.85
N SER A 213 4.77 -8.64 -3.79
CA SER A 213 5.13 -7.33 -4.37
C SER A 213 5.20 -7.42 -5.91
N ALA A 214 4.20 -6.87 -6.59
CA ALA A 214 4.11 -6.80 -8.06
C ALA A 214 5.29 -6.05 -8.74
N CYS A 215 6.21 -5.48 -7.97
CA CYS A 215 7.30 -4.63 -8.48
C CYS A 215 8.51 -5.41 -9.00
N HIS A 216 8.55 -6.74 -8.91
CA HIS A 216 9.68 -7.56 -9.36
C HIS A 216 9.28 -8.41 -10.58
N ALA A 217 8.99 -7.74 -11.70
CA ALA A 217 8.68 -8.40 -12.96
C ALA A 217 9.78 -9.40 -13.34
N GLY A 218 9.44 -10.68 -13.39
CA GLY A 218 10.25 -11.72 -14.02
C GLY A 218 11.07 -12.64 -13.10
N VAL A 219 11.17 -12.40 -11.79
CA VAL A 219 11.83 -13.33 -10.85
C VAL A 219 10.94 -13.56 -9.65
N SER A 220 10.50 -14.81 -9.45
CA SER A 220 9.76 -15.21 -8.24
C SER A 220 10.72 -15.13 -7.03
N ARG A 221 10.56 -14.09 -6.21
CA ARG A 221 11.28 -13.93 -4.94
C ARG A 221 10.28 -13.87 -3.81
N PRO A 222 10.63 -14.38 -2.60
CA PRO A 222 9.81 -14.18 -1.41
C PRO A 222 9.51 -12.70 -1.19
N SER A 223 8.31 -12.38 -0.73
CA SER A 223 7.94 -11.01 -0.40
C SER A 223 8.81 -10.45 0.72
N PRO A 224 9.51 -9.31 0.50
CA PRO A 224 10.28 -8.67 1.56
C PRO A 224 9.38 -8.14 2.69
N THR A 225 8.12 -7.80 2.39
CA THR A 225 7.13 -7.40 3.40
C THR A 225 6.82 -8.58 4.32
N MET A 226 6.52 -9.75 3.76
CA MET A 226 6.20 -10.95 4.55
C MET A 226 7.39 -11.44 5.36
N LEU A 227 8.61 -11.36 4.80
CA LEU A 227 9.84 -11.67 5.54
C LEU A 227 10.06 -10.70 6.71
N ALA A 228 9.81 -9.40 6.52
CA ALA A 228 9.90 -8.41 7.59
C ALA A 228 8.86 -8.64 8.70
N MET A 229 7.69 -9.21 8.36
CA MET A 229 6.66 -9.64 9.30
C MET A 229 6.99 -10.98 10.00
N GLY A 230 8.20 -11.53 9.78
CA GLY A 230 8.66 -12.76 10.42
C GLY A 230 8.14 -14.06 9.78
N ARG A 231 7.62 -14.00 8.54
CA ARG A 231 7.25 -15.21 7.80
C ARG A 231 8.50 -15.87 7.23
N ASP A 232 8.49 -17.20 7.13
CA ASP A 232 9.54 -17.94 6.44
C ASP A 232 9.45 -17.76 4.90
N GLU A 233 10.46 -18.24 4.17
CA GLU A 233 10.54 -18.04 2.71
C GLU A 233 9.39 -18.73 1.96
N ASP A 234 8.91 -19.87 2.45
CA ASP A 234 7.80 -20.61 1.82
C ASP A 234 6.49 -19.81 1.98
N ALA A 235 6.18 -19.35 3.17
CA ALA A 235 5.02 -18.49 3.43
C ALA A 235 5.13 -17.15 2.69
N ALA A 236 6.31 -16.52 2.66
CA ALA A 236 6.54 -15.28 1.93
C ALA A 236 6.44 -15.43 0.39
N SER A 237 6.58 -16.67 -0.12
CA SER A 237 6.41 -16.99 -1.56
C SER A 237 4.99 -17.42 -1.91
N SER A 238 4.16 -17.78 -0.92
CA SER A 238 2.79 -18.25 -1.10
C SER A 238 1.75 -17.14 -1.12
N GLY A 239 2.19 -15.89 -0.92
CA GLY A 239 1.34 -14.71 -0.80
C GLY A 239 0.56 -14.40 -2.08
N LEU A 240 -0.71 -14.03 -1.91
CA LEU A 240 -1.61 -13.59 -2.96
C LEU A 240 -2.32 -12.32 -2.51
N ARG A 241 -2.19 -11.24 -3.31
CA ARG A 241 -2.93 -10.00 -3.08
C ARG A 241 -4.15 -9.92 -3.99
N ILE A 242 -5.30 -9.68 -3.38
CA ILE A 242 -6.57 -9.36 -4.03
C ILE A 242 -6.78 -7.86 -3.86
N SER A 243 -6.92 -7.14 -4.96
CA SER A 243 -7.15 -5.69 -4.96
C SER A 243 -8.54 -5.37 -5.51
N ILE A 244 -9.28 -4.55 -4.79
CA ILE A 244 -10.61 -4.08 -5.14
C ILE A 244 -10.50 -2.61 -5.55
N GLY A 245 -11.14 -2.22 -6.64
CA GLY A 245 -11.07 -0.85 -7.15
C GLY A 245 -12.42 -0.31 -7.60
N TYR A 246 -12.45 0.94 -8.04
CA TYR A 246 -13.67 1.65 -8.45
C TYR A 246 -14.38 1.02 -9.65
N THR A 247 -13.68 0.20 -10.45
CA THR A 247 -14.26 -0.56 -11.58
C THR A 247 -14.77 -1.94 -11.17
N THR A 248 -14.48 -2.41 -9.96
CA THR A 248 -14.90 -3.74 -9.48
C THR A 248 -16.42 -3.78 -9.33
N THR A 249 -17.01 -4.92 -9.68
CA THR A 249 -18.44 -5.18 -9.60
C THR A 249 -18.72 -6.43 -8.76
N ASP A 250 -19.99 -6.63 -8.36
CA ASP A 250 -20.41 -7.87 -7.68
C ASP A 250 -20.11 -9.12 -8.53
N ALA A 251 -20.27 -9.02 -9.85
CA ALA A 251 -19.97 -10.12 -10.78
C ALA A 251 -18.49 -10.50 -10.79
N ASP A 252 -17.59 -9.52 -10.60
CA ASP A 252 -16.14 -9.78 -10.51
C ASP A 252 -15.80 -10.53 -9.21
N ILE A 253 -16.46 -10.17 -8.10
CA ILE A 253 -16.29 -10.89 -6.84
C ILE A 253 -16.87 -12.32 -6.94
N ASP A 254 -18.03 -12.50 -7.55
CA ASP A 254 -18.60 -13.83 -7.81
C ASP A 254 -17.65 -14.67 -8.67
N ARG A 255 -17.06 -14.08 -9.70
CA ARG A 255 -16.09 -14.73 -10.57
C ARG A 255 -14.83 -15.12 -9.82
N LEU A 256 -14.26 -14.23 -9.01
CA LEU A 256 -13.11 -14.50 -8.16
C LEU A 256 -13.37 -15.74 -7.28
N LEU A 257 -14.48 -15.74 -6.54
CA LEU A 257 -14.82 -16.82 -5.62
C LEU A 257 -15.13 -18.14 -6.31
N ALA A 258 -15.55 -18.12 -7.58
CA ALA A 258 -15.75 -19.32 -8.38
C ALA A 258 -14.45 -19.88 -8.96
N VAL A 259 -13.48 -19.04 -9.33
CA VAL A 259 -12.21 -19.44 -9.98
C VAL A 259 -11.15 -19.85 -8.97
N LEU A 260 -11.04 -19.14 -7.85
CA LEU A 260 -9.94 -19.26 -6.90
C LEU A 260 -9.77 -20.71 -6.34
N PRO A 261 -10.85 -21.44 -5.97
CA PRO A 261 -10.71 -22.81 -5.44
C PRO A 261 -10.00 -23.76 -6.44
N ALA A 262 -10.38 -23.69 -7.71
CA ALA A 262 -9.79 -24.53 -8.76
C ALA A 262 -8.34 -24.15 -9.07
N ALA A 263 -8.01 -22.86 -9.01
CA ALA A 263 -6.65 -22.36 -9.21
C ALA A 263 -5.73 -22.85 -8.06
N ILE A 264 -6.16 -22.73 -6.81
CA ILE A 264 -5.43 -23.21 -5.63
C ILE A 264 -5.19 -24.73 -5.71
N LEU A 265 -6.24 -25.51 -5.97
CA LEU A 265 -6.13 -26.97 -6.06
C LEU A 265 -5.12 -27.41 -7.14
N LYS A 266 -5.13 -26.77 -8.31
CA LYS A 266 -4.19 -27.06 -9.39
C LYS A 266 -2.76 -26.66 -9.03
N ALA A 267 -2.57 -25.51 -8.39
CA ALA A 267 -1.26 -25.02 -7.93
C ALA A 267 -0.65 -25.96 -6.88
N SER A 268 -1.44 -26.50 -5.96
CA SER A 268 -1.00 -27.46 -4.94
C SER A 268 -0.59 -28.82 -5.51
N GLY A 269 -1.26 -29.28 -6.59
CA GLY A 269 -0.99 -30.56 -7.25
C GLY A 269 0.16 -30.55 -8.25
N ALA A 270 0.72 -29.40 -8.56
CA ALA A 270 1.83 -29.22 -9.50
C ALA A 270 3.23 -29.39 -8.87
N ARG A 271 3.30 -29.78 -7.59
CA ARG A 271 4.56 -30.06 -6.83
C ARG A 271 4.89 -31.54 -6.78
#